data_717c30db662830cff356082e4958b4eb
#
_entry.id   717c30db662830cff356082e4958b4eb
#
_cell.length_a   1.000
_cell.length_b   1.000
_cell.length_c   1.000
_cell.angle_alpha   90.00
_cell.angle_beta   90.00
_cell.angle_gamma   90.00
#
_symmetry.space_group_name_H-M   'P 1'
#
loop_
_entity.id
_entity.type
_entity.pdbx_description
1 polymer ?
#
loop_
_entity_poly.entity_id
_entity_poly.type
_entity_poly.pdbx_seq_one_letter_code
_entity_poly.pdbx_strand_id
1 'polypeptide(L)'
;MLEDIKKYLNISWEDDLIDEKLKELINQSKTSIKALGGVEVDFDKDTIAKELLFNRVRYAYNNSLEYFEENFHSEILRWQLMKGVGEVEQETATKQD
;
A
#
# COMPACT_ATOMS: atom_id res chain seq x y z
N MET A 1 -3.23 9.77 -8.99
CA MET A 1 -3.31 9.11 -7.66
C MET A 1 -4.21 9.89 -6.70
N LEU A 2 -3.98 11.18 -6.52
CA LEU A 2 -4.78 12.00 -5.60
C LEU A 2 -6.27 11.98 -5.95
N GLU A 3 -6.61 12.20 -7.20
CA GLU A 3 -8.02 12.24 -7.61
C GLU A 3 -8.71 10.90 -7.41
N ASP A 4 -8.02 9.80 -7.66
CA ASP A 4 -8.57 8.46 -7.45
C ASP A 4 -8.84 8.21 -5.97
N ILE A 5 -7.92 8.63 -5.10
CA ILE A 5 -8.09 8.48 -3.65
C ILE A 5 -9.24 9.35 -3.15
N LYS A 6 -9.37 10.57 -3.67
CA LYS A 6 -10.50 11.43 -3.30
C LYS A 6 -11.83 10.76 -3.66
N LYS A 7 -11.93 10.17 -4.84
CA LYS A 7 -13.11 9.40 -5.23
C LYS A 7 -13.36 8.22 -4.31
N TYR A 8 -12.31 7.50 -3.99
CA TYR A 8 -12.38 6.33 -3.10
C TYR A 8 -12.90 6.72 -1.71
N LEU A 9 -12.50 7.90 -1.21
CA LEU A 9 -12.92 8.42 0.08
C LEU A 9 -14.23 9.20 0.01
N ASN A 10 -14.84 9.31 -1.17
CA ASN A 10 -16.08 10.08 -1.39
C ASN A 10 -15.91 11.56 -1.09
N ILE A 11 -14.75 12.11 -1.38
CA ILE A 11 -14.46 13.53 -1.23
C ILE A 11 -14.72 14.21 -2.57
N SER A 12 -15.79 14.98 -2.65
CA SER A 12 -16.18 15.65 -3.90
C SER A 12 -15.92 17.16 -3.91
N TRP A 13 -15.53 17.72 -2.76
CA TRP A 13 -15.26 19.14 -2.63
C TRP A 13 -13.78 19.43 -2.80
N GLU A 14 -13.50 20.70 -3.13
CA GLU A 14 -12.14 21.22 -3.27
C GLU A 14 -11.69 21.86 -1.96
N ASP A 15 -10.55 21.43 -1.43
CA ASP A 15 -9.96 21.97 -0.20
C ASP A 15 -8.47 21.69 -0.24
N ASP A 16 -7.66 22.76 -0.33
CA ASP A 16 -6.22 22.64 -0.45
C ASP A 16 -5.57 21.96 0.78
N LEU A 17 -6.14 22.17 1.96
CA LEU A 17 -5.60 21.55 3.18
C LEU A 17 -5.85 20.05 3.18
N ILE A 18 -7.01 19.63 2.71
CA ILE A 18 -7.33 18.20 2.57
C ILE A 18 -6.44 17.58 1.51
N ASP A 19 -6.25 18.25 0.39
CA ASP A 19 -5.41 17.76 -0.70
C ASP A 19 -3.95 17.56 -0.23
N GLU A 20 -3.41 18.53 0.50
CA GLU A 20 -2.05 18.42 1.04
C GLU A 20 -1.94 17.27 2.03
N LYS A 21 -2.91 17.13 2.92
CA LYS A 21 -2.95 16.03 3.88
C LYS A 21 -2.98 14.68 3.17
N LEU A 22 -3.82 14.54 2.15
CA LEU A 22 -3.92 13.31 1.39
C LEU A 22 -2.61 13.00 0.65
N LYS A 23 -1.95 14.00 0.09
CA LYS A 23 -0.65 13.80 -0.55
C LYS A 23 0.37 13.24 0.42
N GLU A 24 0.41 13.78 1.64
CA GLU A 24 1.30 13.26 2.68
C GLU A 24 0.96 11.82 3.05
N LEU A 25 -0.33 11.52 3.23
CA LEU A 25 -0.78 10.18 3.58
C LEU A 25 -0.47 9.17 2.46
N ILE A 26 -0.60 9.59 1.21
CA ILE A 26 -0.25 8.77 0.05
C ILE A 26 1.24 8.45 0.08
N ASN A 27 2.08 9.45 0.26
CA ASN A 27 3.53 9.26 0.29
C ASN A 27 3.98 8.37 1.44
N GLN A 28 3.45 8.59 2.63
CA GLN A 28 3.73 7.76 3.80
C GLN A 28 3.27 6.32 3.58
N SER A 29 2.09 6.14 2.99
CA SER A 29 1.56 4.82 2.73
C SER A 29 2.36 4.08 1.67
N LYS A 30 2.80 4.76 0.62
CA LYS A 30 3.69 4.16 -0.38
C LYS A 30 4.98 3.66 0.26
N THR A 31 5.59 4.48 1.10
CA THR A 31 6.83 4.12 1.80
C THR A 31 6.62 2.89 2.68
N SER A 32 5.54 2.86 3.46
CA SER A 32 5.24 1.75 4.35
C SER A 32 4.98 0.45 3.58
N ILE A 33 4.22 0.53 2.49
CA ILE A 33 3.89 -0.65 1.70
C ILE A 33 5.12 -1.19 0.98
N LYS A 34 5.98 -0.30 0.45
CA LYS A 34 7.25 -0.73 -0.12
C LYS A 34 8.11 -1.46 0.90
N ALA A 35 8.16 -0.95 2.13
CA ALA A 35 8.91 -1.58 3.21
C ALA A 35 8.35 -2.97 3.53
N LEU A 36 7.04 -3.13 3.55
CA LEU A 36 6.40 -4.43 3.78
C LEU A 36 6.69 -5.42 2.67
N GLY A 37 6.74 -4.96 1.42
CA GLY A 37 7.03 -5.81 0.28
C GLY A 37 8.50 -6.16 0.11
N GLY A 38 9.38 -5.34 0.65
CA GLY A 38 10.82 -5.54 0.56
C GLY A 38 11.41 -5.33 -0.82
N VAL A 39 10.64 -4.81 -1.77
CA VAL A 39 11.06 -4.56 -3.15
C VAL A 39 10.42 -3.28 -3.65
N GLU A 40 10.90 -2.77 -4.78
CA GLU A 40 10.26 -1.65 -5.44
C GLU A 40 8.87 -2.06 -5.95
N VAL A 41 7.93 -1.15 -5.82
CA VAL A 41 6.52 -1.40 -6.17
C VAL A 41 6.04 -0.33 -7.13
N ASP A 42 5.45 -0.78 -8.24
CA ASP A 42 4.75 0.11 -9.17
C ASP A 42 3.26 0.06 -8.84
N PHE A 43 2.80 1.08 -8.11
CA PHE A 43 1.40 1.13 -7.66
C PHE A 43 0.40 1.30 -8.79
N ASP A 44 0.84 1.68 -9.98
CA ASP A 44 -0.07 1.78 -11.14
C ASP A 44 -0.32 0.41 -11.78
N LYS A 45 0.66 -0.48 -11.70
CA LYS A 45 0.58 -1.82 -12.31
C LYS A 45 0.23 -2.91 -11.33
N ASP A 46 0.68 -2.78 -10.08
CA ASP A 46 0.41 -3.77 -9.04
C ASP A 46 -0.94 -3.45 -8.38
N THR A 47 -1.98 -4.11 -8.83
CA THR A 47 -3.35 -3.83 -8.38
C THR A 47 -3.55 -4.14 -6.90
N ILE A 48 -2.88 -5.17 -6.38
CA ILE A 48 -2.99 -5.52 -4.96
C ILE A 48 -2.30 -4.45 -4.11
N ALA A 49 -1.11 -4.02 -4.50
CA ALA A 49 -0.40 -2.94 -3.81
C ALA A 49 -1.21 -1.65 -3.83
N LYS A 50 -1.87 -1.35 -4.96
CA LYS A 50 -2.72 -0.17 -5.09
C LYS A 50 -3.91 -0.24 -4.12
N GLU A 51 -4.55 -1.40 -4.02
CA GLU A 51 -5.64 -1.60 -3.06
C GLU A 51 -5.17 -1.42 -1.63
N LEU A 52 -4.03 -1.99 -1.28
CA LEU A 52 -3.44 -1.82 0.04
C LEU A 52 -3.13 -0.36 0.32
N LEU A 53 -2.60 0.35 -0.66
CA LEU A 53 -2.31 1.78 -0.56
C LEU A 53 -3.57 2.58 -0.25
N PHE A 54 -4.63 2.37 -1.03
CA PHE A 54 -5.89 3.08 -0.87
C PHE A 54 -6.51 2.81 0.50
N ASN A 55 -6.50 1.55 0.93
CA ASN A 55 -7.04 1.19 2.24
C ASN A 55 -6.21 1.79 3.38
N ARG A 56 -4.87 1.78 3.26
CA ARG A 56 -4.03 2.39 4.29
C ARG A 56 -4.29 3.89 4.40
N VAL A 57 -4.43 4.58 3.26
CA VAL A 57 -4.77 6.00 3.27
C VAL A 57 -6.12 6.23 3.94
N ARG A 58 -7.12 5.39 3.62
CA ARG A 58 -8.44 5.49 4.22
C ARG A 58 -8.37 5.34 5.74
N TYR A 59 -7.64 4.34 6.23
CA TYR A 59 -7.48 4.12 7.66
C TYR A 59 -6.77 5.31 8.32
N ALA A 60 -5.71 5.82 7.70
CA ALA A 60 -4.98 6.98 8.23
C ALA A 60 -5.85 8.23 8.23
N TYR A 61 -6.61 8.45 7.16
CA TYR A 61 -7.50 9.59 7.04
C TYR A 61 -8.59 9.58 8.11
N ASN A 62 -9.05 8.38 8.50
CA ASN A 62 -10.09 8.19 9.51
C ASN A 62 -9.52 7.96 10.92
N ASN A 63 -8.24 8.22 11.13
CA ASN A 63 -7.57 8.07 12.41
C ASN A 63 -7.64 6.65 12.98
N SER A 64 -7.59 5.65 12.10
CA SER A 64 -7.68 4.23 12.46
C SER A 64 -6.49 3.43 11.95
N LEU A 65 -5.37 4.11 11.68
CA LEU A 65 -4.20 3.49 11.04
C LEU A 65 -3.66 2.31 11.84
N GLU A 66 -3.78 2.35 13.17
CA GLU A 66 -3.31 1.28 14.05
C GLU A 66 -3.99 -0.06 13.79
N TYR A 67 -5.14 -0.06 13.14
CA TYR A 67 -5.87 -1.29 12.81
C TYR A 67 -5.60 -1.81 11.41
N PHE A 68 -4.86 -1.04 10.59
CA PHE A 68 -4.68 -1.40 9.18
C PHE A 68 -3.98 -2.74 9.00
N GLU A 69 -2.81 -2.92 9.59
CA GLU A 69 -2.03 -4.14 9.40
C GLU A 69 -2.76 -5.37 9.94
N GLU A 70 -3.44 -5.24 11.09
CA GLU A 70 -4.22 -6.33 11.65
C GLU A 70 -5.38 -6.70 10.74
N ASN A 71 -6.16 -5.71 10.30
CA ASN A 71 -7.34 -5.98 9.47
C ASN A 71 -6.98 -6.47 8.06
N PHE A 72 -5.82 -6.09 7.56
CA PHE A 72 -5.36 -6.49 6.23
C PHE A 72 -4.21 -7.49 6.28
N HIS A 73 -4.03 -8.16 7.41
CA HIS A 73 -2.92 -9.11 7.60
C HIS A 73 -2.86 -10.17 6.52
N SER A 74 -3.99 -10.79 6.19
CA SER A 74 -4.04 -11.86 5.19
C SER A 74 -3.70 -11.34 3.79
N GLU A 75 -4.23 -10.18 3.44
CA GLU A 75 -3.97 -9.57 2.14
C GLU A 75 -2.50 -9.14 2.02
N ILE A 76 -1.94 -8.57 3.07
CA ILE A 76 -0.54 -8.17 3.10
C ILE A 76 0.34 -9.40 2.97
N LEU A 77 0.07 -10.44 3.74
CA LEU A 77 0.85 -11.67 3.69
C LEU A 77 0.82 -12.31 2.31
N ARG A 78 -0.37 -12.39 1.72
CA ARG A 78 -0.52 -12.94 0.36
C ARG A 78 0.29 -12.12 -0.64
N TRP A 79 0.20 -10.81 -0.56
CA TRP A 79 0.95 -9.92 -1.45
C TRP A 79 2.45 -10.08 -1.26
N GLN A 80 2.91 -10.16 -0.01
CA GLN A 80 4.32 -10.38 0.29
C GLN A 80 4.81 -11.69 -0.31
N LEU A 81 4.03 -12.75 -0.20
CA LEU A 81 4.37 -14.05 -0.80
C LEU A 81 4.45 -13.95 -2.32
N MET A 82 3.53 -13.24 -2.94
CA MET A 82 3.55 -13.04 -4.39
C MET A 82 4.78 -12.26 -4.83
N LYS A 83 5.17 -11.23 -4.08
CA LYS A 83 6.36 -10.44 -4.38
C LYS A 83 7.64 -11.23 -4.16
N GLY A 84 7.67 -12.02 -3.09
CA GLY A 84 8.85 -12.78 -2.71
C GLY A 84 9.02 -14.11 -3.40
N VAL A 85 7.99 -14.65 -4.07
CA VAL A 85 8.06 -15.98 -4.66
C VAL A 85 9.25 -16.13 -5.62
N GLY A 86 9.39 -15.18 -6.56
CA GLY A 86 10.53 -15.22 -7.48
C GLY A 86 11.87 -15.09 -6.79
N GLU A 87 11.97 -14.18 -5.83
CA GLU A 87 13.20 -13.96 -5.06
C GLU A 87 13.49 -15.14 -4.14
N VAL A 88 12.46 -15.65 -3.46
CA VAL A 88 12.58 -16.81 -2.59
C VAL A 88 13.03 -18.04 -3.38
N GLU A 89 12.45 -18.26 -4.54
CA GLU A 89 12.85 -19.35 -5.41
C GLU A 89 14.31 -19.23 -5.84
N GLN A 90 14.76 -18.02 -6.19
CA GLN A 90 16.15 -17.77 -6.55
C GLN A 90 17.07 -18.04 -5.37
N GLU A 91 16.72 -17.55 -4.19
CA GLU A 91 17.50 -17.77 -2.97
C GLU A 91 17.56 -19.25 -2.62
N THR A 92 16.43 -19.94 -2.71
CA THR A 92 16.36 -21.37 -2.40
C THR A 92 17.25 -22.16 -3.36
N ALA A 93 17.19 -21.86 -4.66
CA ALA A 93 18.04 -22.50 -5.64
C ALA A 93 19.52 -22.25 -5.32
N THR A 94 19.88 -21.03 -4.97
CA THR A 94 21.24 -20.67 -4.62
C THR A 94 21.71 -21.41 -3.37
N LYS A 95 20.86 -21.52 -2.37
CA LYS A 95 21.20 -22.18 -1.10
C LYS A 95 21.31 -23.70 -1.24
N GLN A 96 20.56 -24.29 -2.14
CA GLN A 96 20.57 -25.72 -2.38
C GLN A 96 21.80 -26.15 -3.19
N ASP A 97 22.35 -25.22 -3.92
CA ASP A 97 23.56 -25.47 -4.72
C ASP A 97 24.80 -25.41 -3.85
#